data_ac92e76f229b39e53868745d226e3f42
#
_entry.id   ac92e76f229b39e53868745d226e3f42
#
_cell.length_a   1.000
_cell.length_b   1.000
_cell.length_c   1.000
_cell.angle_alpha   90.00
_cell.angle_beta   90.00
_cell.angle_gamma   90.00
#
_symmetry.space_group_name_H-M   'P 1'
#
loop_
_entity.id
_entity.type
_entity.pdbx_description
1 polymer ?
#
loop_
_entity_poly.entity_id
_entity_poly.type
_entity_poly.pdbx_seq_one_letter_code
_entity_poly.pdbx_strand_id
1 'polypeptide(L)'
;GEAAPRLLHVGGSGSLEVEPGVLFAEKLPRIALPKGLEVEILGQILALEFFGKVDDVRWTYVTPPKSFTNGPRTGSYRIGGDRALEDERGRTRISRADFAVALIDEAEQARHIRQRISVAY
;
A
#
# COMPACT_ATOMS: atom_id res chain seq x y z
N GLY A 1 -8.45 14.07 -16.18
CA GLY A 1 -8.57 13.63 -17.57
C GLY A 1 -7.32 12.91 -18.04
N GLU A 2 -7.32 12.47 -19.28
CA GLU A 2 -6.17 11.74 -19.85
C GLU A 2 -4.89 12.58 -19.91
N ALA A 3 -5.03 13.90 -19.97
CA ALA A 3 -3.89 14.81 -19.98
C ALA A 3 -3.26 15.02 -18.59
N ALA A 4 -3.90 14.58 -17.53
CA ALA A 4 -3.34 14.73 -16.18
C ALA A 4 -2.13 13.79 -16.00
N PRO A 5 -1.11 14.22 -15.24
CA PRO A 5 0.06 13.39 -15.01
C PRO A 5 -0.28 12.11 -14.24
N ARG A 6 0.48 11.06 -14.49
CA ARG A 6 0.34 9.78 -13.80
C ARG A 6 1.29 9.76 -12.62
N LEU A 7 0.78 9.40 -11.45
CA LEU A 7 1.57 9.30 -10.21
C LEU A 7 1.30 7.98 -9.51
N LEU A 8 2.35 7.24 -9.22
CA LEU A 8 2.29 6.05 -8.37
C LEU A 8 3.00 6.38 -7.06
N HIS A 9 2.26 6.39 -5.97
CA HIS A 9 2.80 6.64 -4.64
C HIS A 9 2.82 5.35 -3.83
N VAL A 10 3.99 4.98 -3.32
CA VAL A 10 4.12 3.80 -2.47
C VAL A 10 3.90 4.21 -1.02
N GLY A 11 2.84 3.71 -0.42
CA GLY A 11 2.52 3.98 0.97
C GLY A 11 3.03 2.91 1.92
N GLY A 12 2.72 3.06 3.19
CA GLY A 12 3.08 2.11 4.24
C GLY A 12 1.91 1.25 4.68
N SER A 13 2.21 0.07 5.22
CA SER A 13 1.20 -0.91 5.66
C SER A 13 0.39 -0.45 6.87
N GLY A 14 0.85 0.57 7.59
CA GLY A 14 0.13 1.09 8.77
C GLY A 14 -1.27 1.62 8.47
N SER A 15 -1.53 2.01 7.21
CA SER A 15 -2.83 2.51 6.77
C SER A 15 -3.82 1.42 6.36
N LEU A 16 -3.40 0.15 6.38
CA LEU A 16 -4.28 -0.97 6.02
C LEU A 16 -5.16 -1.37 7.20
N GLU A 17 -6.41 -1.69 6.93
CA GLU A 17 -7.32 -2.24 7.93
C GLU A 17 -6.99 -3.71 8.18
N VAL A 18 -6.79 -4.06 9.44
CA VAL A 18 -6.56 -5.45 9.89
C VAL A 18 -7.83 -6.06 10.46
N GLU A 19 -8.75 -5.21 10.89
CA GLU A 19 -10.12 -5.52 11.32
C GLU A 19 -11.01 -4.38 10.82
N PRO A 20 -12.32 -4.55 10.70
CA PRO A 20 -13.20 -3.46 10.26
C PRO A 20 -12.99 -2.19 11.10
N GLY A 21 -12.57 -1.12 10.46
CA GLY A 21 -12.35 0.17 11.12
C GLY A 21 -11.07 0.28 11.95
N VAL A 22 -10.22 -0.75 11.99
CA VAL A 22 -8.98 -0.76 12.79
C VAL A 22 -7.77 -0.86 11.87
N LEU A 23 -6.92 0.16 11.90
CA LEU A 23 -5.69 0.18 11.10
C LEU A 23 -4.57 -0.61 11.77
N PHE A 24 -3.69 -1.19 10.96
CA PHE A 24 -2.52 -1.88 11.46
C PHE A 24 -1.67 -0.98 12.37
N ALA A 25 -1.54 0.30 12.05
CA ALA A 25 -0.81 1.26 12.89
C ALA A 25 -1.34 1.30 14.34
N GLU A 26 -2.63 1.09 14.54
CA GLU A 26 -3.25 1.11 15.88
C GLU A 26 -2.92 -0.12 16.71
N LYS A 27 -2.47 -1.20 16.06
CA LYS A 27 -2.06 -2.44 16.73
C LYS A 27 -0.58 -2.45 17.13
N LEU A 28 0.21 -1.49 16.65
CA LEU A 28 1.64 -1.45 16.93
C LEU A 28 1.89 -0.95 18.35
N PRO A 29 2.76 -1.64 19.12
CA PRO A 29 3.11 -1.19 20.49
C PRO A 29 4.00 0.04 20.40
N ARG A 30 3.53 1.18 20.93
CA ARG A 30 4.25 2.46 20.87
C ARG A 30 5.64 2.41 21.48
N ILE A 31 5.80 1.61 22.53
CA ILE A 31 7.07 1.51 23.28
C ILE A 31 8.14 0.77 22.47
N ALA A 32 7.74 -0.13 21.56
CA ALA A 32 8.65 -0.98 20.80
C ALA A 32 9.01 -0.41 19.42
N LEU A 33 8.45 0.74 19.03
CA LEU A 33 8.72 1.32 17.71
C LEU A 33 10.06 2.04 17.69
N PRO A 34 10.87 1.87 16.62
CA PRO A 34 12.07 2.66 16.43
C PRO A 34 11.73 4.16 16.42
N LYS A 35 12.67 4.97 16.91
CA LYS A 35 12.50 6.42 16.96
C LYS A 35 12.25 6.98 15.55
N GLY A 36 11.19 7.75 15.41
CA GLY A 36 10.80 8.38 14.13
C GLY A 36 9.81 7.55 13.31
N LEU A 37 9.62 6.26 13.60
CA LEU A 37 8.69 5.42 12.84
C LEU A 37 7.24 5.89 13.00
N GLU A 38 6.86 6.39 14.17
CA GLU A 38 5.51 6.92 14.39
C GLU A 38 5.21 8.10 13.45
N VAL A 39 6.18 8.97 13.25
CA VAL A 39 6.05 10.14 12.36
C VAL A 39 5.90 9.67 10.91
N GLU A 40 6.68 8.68 10.52
CA GLU A 40 6.61 8.11 9.17
C GLU A 40 5.25 7.45 8.91
N ILE A 41 4.76 6.64 9.84
CA ILE A 41 3.46 5.99 9.73
C ILE A 41 2.34 7.03 9.63
N LEU A 42 2.35 8.03 10.51
CA LEU A 42 1.35 9.10 10.48
C LEU A 42 1.43 9.88 9.17
N GLY A 43 2.64 10.18 8.70
CA GLY A 43 2.84 10.87 7.44
C GLY A 43 2.23 10.14 6.26
N GLN A 44 2.36 8.81 6.22
CA GLN A 44 1.76 8.01 5.15
C GLN A 44 0.24 7.99 5.22
N ILE A 45 -0.33 7.93 6.43
CA ILE A 45 -1.78 8.00 6.61
C ILE A 45 -2.32 9.36 6.15
N LEU A 46 -1.64 10.44 6.52
CA LEU A 46 -2.02 11.80 6.09
C LEU A 46 -1.89 11.97 4.58
N ALA A 47 -0.86 11.37 3.97
CA ALA A 47 -0.70 11.40 2.52
C ALA A 47 -1.88 10.72 1.82
N LEU A 48 -2.34 9.58 2.33
CA LEU A 48 -3.49 8.89 1.77
C LEU A 48 -4.75 9.74 1.86
N GLU A 49 -4.99 10.40 2.99
CA GLU A 49 -6.12 11.32 3.14
C GLU A 49 -6.03 12.49 2.16
N PHE A 50 -4.83 13.03 1.97
CA PHE A 50 -4.60 14.11 1.01
C PHE A 50 -4.94 13.67 -0.41
N PHE A 51 -4.45 12.51 -0.84
CA PHE A 51 -4.73 11.99 -2.19
C PHE A 51 -6.23 11.82 -2.44
N GLY A 52 -6.99 11.44 -1.43
CA GLY A 52 -8.43 11.30 -1.55
C GLY A 52 -9.15 12.58 -1.99
N LYS A 53 -8.49 13.73 -1.89
CA LYS A 53 -9.02 15.05 -2.28
C LYS A 53 -8.43 15.58 -3.59
N VAL A 54 -7.52 14.83 -4.22
CA VAL A 54 -6.81 15.25 -5.43
C VAL A 54 -7.51 14.65 -6.65
N ASP A 55 -7.99 15.51 -7.56
CA ASP A 55 -8.69 15.09 -8.77
C ASP A 55 -8.01 15.53 -10.07
N ASP A 56 -6.95 16.33 -9.99
CA ASP A 56 -6.20 16.86 -11.13
C ASP A 56 -4.92 16.07 -11.45
N VAL A 57 -4.67 14.99 -10.72
CA VAL A 57 -3.56 14.06 -10.96
C VAL A 57 -4.14 12.64 -11.02
N ARG A 58 -3.67 11.85 -11.98
CA ARG A 58 -4.07 10.43 -12.08
C ARG A 58 -3.19 9.59 -11.14
N TRP A 59 -3.48 9.68 -9.86
CA TRP A 59 -2.71 9.00 -8.82
C TRP A 59 -3.23 7.59 -8.57
N THR A 60 -2.32 6.72 -8.13
CA THR A 60 -2.65 5.45 -7.47
C THR A 60 -1.76 5.33 -6.25
N TYR A 61 -2.36 5.09 -5.11
CA TYR A 61 -1.65 4.90 -3.85
C TYR A 61 -1.50 3.40 -3.63
N VAL A 62 -0.27 2.88 -3.74
CA VAL A 62 0.01 1.44 -3.72
C VAL A 62 0.64 1.08 -2.39
N THR A 63 -0.04 0.23 -1.62
CA THR A 63 0.36 -0.10 -0.26
C THR A 63 0.92 -1.53 -0.21
N PRO A 64 2.18 -1.69 0.24
CA PRO A 64 2.74 -3.03 0.47
C PRO A 64 2.19 -3.65 1.75
N PRO A 65 2.28 -4.97 1.91
CA PRO A 65 1.85 -5.62 3.13
C PRO A 65 2.85 -5.40 4.27
N LYS A 66 2.47 -5.83 5.46
CA LYS A 66 3.30 -5.79 6.66
C LYS A 66 4.68 -6.42 6.44
N SER A 67 4.73 -7.61 5.85
CA SER A 67 5.97 -8.29 5.54
C SER A 67 6.38 -7.98 4.10
N PHE A 68 7.30 -7.04 3.97
CA PHE A 68 7.78 -6.51 2.69
C PHE A 68 9.30 -6.71 2.64
N THR A 69 9.73 -7.83 2.08
CA THR A 69 11.11 -8.29 2.19
C THR A 69 11.73 -8.65 0.84
N ASN A 70 13.04 -8.89 0.86
CA ASN A 70 13.71 -9.46 -0.31
C ASN A 70 13.20 -10.88 -0.55
N GLY A 71 13.04 -11.23 -1.81
CA GLY A 71 12.57 -12.55 -2.18
C GLY A 71 12.48 -12.69 -3.68
N PRO A 72 12.06 -13.87 -4.17
CA PRO A 72 12.04 -14.13 -5.60
C PRO A 72 10.98 -13.32 -6.33
N ARG A 73 11.20 -13.13 -7.62
CA ARG A 73 10.20 -12.59 -8.53
C ARG A 73 9.38 -13.76 -9.07
N THR A 74 8.16 -13.90 -8.58
CA THR A 74 7.23 -14.95 -9.04
C THR A 74 6.33 -14.47 -10.18
N GLY A 75 6.09 -13.16 -10.25
CA GLY A 75 5.17 -12.57 -11.21
C GLY A 75 3.70 -12.68 -10.80
N SER A 76 3.42 -13.23 -9.64
CA SER A 76 2.05 -13.45 -9.15
C SER A 76 1.80 -12.64 -7.89
N TYR A 77 0.64 -11.97 -7.83
CA TYR A 77 0.22 -11.17 -6.68
C TYR A 77 -1.30 -10.98 -6.74
N ARG A 78 -1.87 -10.56 -5.61
CA ARG A 78 -3.28 -10.18 -5.54
C ARG A 78 -3.39 -8.69 -5.27
N ILE A 79 -4.46 -8.08 -5.72
CA ILE A 79 -4.77 -6.68 -5.46
C ILE A 79 -6.00 -6.61 -4.56
N GLY A 80 -5.89 -5.84 -3.49
CA GLY A 80 -6.99 -5.49 -2.59
C GLY A 80 -7.15 -3.99 -2.48
N GLY A 81 -8.04 -3.56 -1.60
CA GLY A 81 -8.30 -2.14 -1.31
C GLY A 81 -7.74 -1.73 0.03
N ASP A 82 -8.62 -1.25 0.91
CA ASP A 82 -8.22 -0.70 2.22
C ASP A 82 -7.85 -1.76 3.25
N ARG A 83 -8.30 -2.99 3.05
CA ARG A 83 -8.06 -4.09 3.98
C ARG A 83 -6.79 -4.84 3.61
N ALA A 84 -6.01 -5.23 4.65
CA ALA A 84 -4.84 -6.06 4.45
C ALA A 84 -5.24 -7.42 3.88
N LEU A 85 -4.51 -7.87 2.85
CA LEU A 85 -4.71 -9.18 2.25
C LEU A 85 -3.93 -10.22 3.05
N GLU A 86 -4.58 -11.31 3.40
CA GLU A 86 -3.96 -12.43 4.12
C GLU A 86 -3.90 -13.66 3.22
N ASP A 87 -2.83 -14.45 3.39
CA ASP A 87 -2.73 -15.76 2.76
C ASP A 87 -3.48 -16.81 3.61
N GLU A 88 -3.41 -18.09 3.20
CA GLU A 88 -4.10 -19.19 3.89
C GLU A 88 -3.66 -19.35 5.34
N ARG A 89 -2.47 -18.85 5.71
CA ARG A 89 -1.92 -18.91 7.06
C ARG A 89 -2.09 -17.62 7.85
N GLY A 90 -2.88 -16.68 7.34
CA GLY A 90 -3.09 -15.39 7.97
C GLY A 90 -1.92 -14.41 7.84
N ARG A 91 -0.96 -14.69 6.96
CA ARG A 91 0.20 -13.80 6.75
C ARG A 91 -0.09 -12.79 5.66
N THR A 92 0.41 -11.58 5.82
CA THR A 92 0.35 -10.53 4.81
C THR A 92 1.77 -10.25 4.34
N ARG A 93 2.12 -10.67 3.12
CA ARG A 93 3.50 -10.62 2.65
C ARG A 93 3.61 -10.49 1.14
N ILE A 94 4.72 -9.91 0.69
CA ILE A 94 5.13 -9.90 -0.70
C ILE A 94 6.64 -9.68 -0.77
N SER A 95 7.29 -10.18 -1.83
CA SER A 95 8.67 -9.80 -2.12
C SER A 95 8.71 -8.41 -2.76
N ARG A 96 9.81 -7.68 -2.57
CA ARG A 96 10.01 -6.40 -3.24
C ARG A 96 9.99 -6.56 -4.76
N ALA A 97 10.50 -7.69 -5.27
CA ALA A 97 10.50 -7.97 -6.71
C ALA A 97 9.07 -8.08 -7.26
N ASP A 98 8.17 -8.79 -6.58
CA ASP A 98 6.78 -8.89 -7.02
C ASP A 98 6.00 -7.59 -6.82
N PHE A 99 6.31 -6.84 -5.77
CA PHE A 99 5.73 -5.51 -5.60
C PHE A 99 6.10 -4.59 -6.77
N ALA A 100 7.36 -4.65 -7.22
CA ALA A 100 7.80 -3.89 -8.39
C ALA A 100 7.03 -4.31 -9.65
N VAL A 101 6.76 -5.60 -9.84
CA VAL A 101 5.92 -6.08 -10.94
C VAL A 101 4.54 -5.42 -10.88
N ALA A 102 3.93 -5.38 -9.69
CA ALA A 102 2.62 -4.75 -9.52
C ALA A 102 2.63 -3.27 -9.85
N LEU A 103 3.68 -2.54 -9.46
CA LEU A 103 3.84 -1.12 -9.79
C LEU A 103 3.92 -0.90 -11.31
N ILE A 104 4.73 -1.71 -11.99
CA ILE A 104 4.87 -1.62 -13.45
C ILE A 104 3.55 -1.94 -14.14
N ASP A 105 2.86 -3.00 -13.71
CA ASP A 105 1.56 -3.37 -14.25
C ASP A 105 0.55 -2.22 -14.11
N GLU A 106 0.50 -1.58 -12.95
CA GLU A 106 -0.41 -0.45 -12.74
C GLU A 106 -0.02 0.76 -13.59
N ALA A 107 1.29 1.03 -13.73
CA ALA A 107 1.77 2.11 -14.58
C ALA A 107 1.36 1.90 -16.04
N GLU A 108 1.44 0.67 -16.53
CA GLU A 108 1.11 0.33 -17.91
C GLU A 108 -0.39 0.23 -18.17
N GLN A 109 -1.14 -0.35 -17.24
CA GLN A 109 -2.55 -0.68 -17.43
C GLN A 109 -3.52 0.37 -16.86
N ALA A 110 -3.07 1.17 -15.90
CA ALA A 110 -3.84 2.27 -15.28
C ALA A 110 -5.26 1.87 -14.86
N ARG A 111 -5.39 0.74 -14.17
CA ARG A 111 -6.70 0.19 -13.76
C ARG A 111 -7.28 0.82 -12.49
N HIS A 112 -6.47 1.50 -11.70
CA HIS A 112 -6.86 1.99 -10.38
C HIS A 112 -6.56 3.48 -10.22
N ILE A 113 -7.07 4.28 -11.15
CA ILE A 113 -6.87 5.73 -11.14
C ILE A 113 -7.62 6.36 -9.96
N ARG A 114 -6.92 7.18 -9.19
CA ARG A 114 -7.43 7.86 -7.99
C ARG A 114 -8.00 6.89 -6.96
N GLN A 115 -7.26 5.80 -6.75
CA GLN A 115 -7.61 4.77 -5.78
C GLN A 115 -6.40 4.37 -4.97
N ARG A 116 -6.65 3.90 -3.75
CA ARG A 116 -5.68 3.17 -2.97
C ARG A 116 -5.86 1.68 -3.24
N ILE A 117 -4.78 1.00 -3.54
CA ILE A 117 -4.75 -0.46 -3.63
C ILE A 117 -3.72 -1.02 -2.66
N SER A 118 -3.96 -2.24 -2.20
CA SER A 118 -2.98 -3.04 -1.49
C SER A 118 -2.55 -4.20 -2.39
N VAL A 119 -1.29 -4.62 -2.25
CA VAL A 119 -0.72 -5.69 -3.07
C VAL A 119 -0.04 -6.69 -2.15
N ALA A 120 -0.39 -7.97 -2.28
CA ALA A 120 0.20 -9.05 -1.48
C ALA A 120 0.02 -10.40 -2.18
N TYR A 121 0.68 -11.40 -1.64
CA TYR A 121 0.47 -12.77 -2.10
C TYR A 121 -0.90 -13.30 -1.73
#